data_8c416fd3a28d40f31552e8be79bb2a43
#
_entry.id   8c416fd3a28d40f31552e8be79bb2a43
#
_cell.length_a   1.000
_cell.length_b   1.000
_cell.length_c   1.000
_cell.angle_alpha   90.00
_cell.angle_beta   90.00
_cell.angle_gamma   90.00
#
_symmetry.space_group_name_H-M   'P 1'
#
loop_
_entity.id
_entity.type
_entity.pdbx_description
1 polymer ?
#
loop_
_entity_poly.entity_id
_entity_poly.type
_entity_poly.pdbx_seq_one_letter_code
_entity_poly.pdbx_strand_id
1 'polypeptide(L)'
;MAMAATRKVKIPEGVTVRIEGNLVKVQGPKGMLMRDMYYPNVSLAIADKEMTITTESRRKKILAVCGTFAAHLQNMCTGVTKGYQYRMKVVYSHFPIQLKIAGDRIEVGNFLGEKRSRFARIEKDVKVALGADEVTITGIDKESVGKTAANIEHATRIRERDPRVFQDGVYTVERV
;
A
#
# COMPACT_ATOMS: atom_id res chain seq x y z
N MET A 1 8.13 37.01 -2.48
CA MET A 1 8.58 36.10 -1.40
C MET A 1 9.16 34.84 -2.02
N ALA A 2 10.40 34.47 -1.67
CA ALA A 2 11.03 33.29 -2.25
C ALA A 2 10.44 32.02 -1.63
N MET A 3 9.89 31.12 -2.45
CA MET A 3 9.41 29.81 -2.01
C MET A 3 10.58 29.01 -1.44
N ALA A 4 10.45 28.48 -0.22
CA ALA A 4 11.53 27.74 0.44
C ALA A 4 11.73 26.34 -0.15
N ALA A 5 10.69 25.71 -0.67
CA ALA A 5 10.77 24.48 -1.44
C ALA A 5 9.55 24.30 -2.37
N THR A 6 9.84 23.74 -3.53
CA THR A 6 8.83 23.34 -4.51
C THR A 6 9.09 21.91 -4.94
N ARG A 7 8.04 21.07 -4.90
CA ARG A 7 8.08 19.70 -5.44
C ARG A 7 7.07 19.61 -6.59
N LYS A 8 7.50 19.08 -7.72
CA LYS A 8 6.67 18.88 -8.90
C LYS A 8 6.45 17.39 -9.13
N VAL A 9 5.21 17.01 -9.38
CA VAL A 9 4.80 15.64 -9.72
C VAL A 9 4.11 15.70 -11.09
N LYS A 10 4.63 14.97 -12.06
CA LYS A 10 4.03 14.85 -13.39
C LYS A 10 2.78 13.98 -13.32
N ILE A 11 1.71 14.43 -13.94
CA ILE A 11 0.46 13.69 -14.11
C ILE A 11 0.58 12.88 -15.40
N PRO A 12 0.53 11.53 -15.34
CA PRO A 12 0.60 10.71 -16.54
C PRO A 12 -0.64 10.91 -17.44
N GLU A 13 -0.52 10.57 -18.70
CA GLU A 13 -1.64 10.63 -19.64
C GLU A 13 -2.77 9.69 -19.25
N GLY A 14 -4.01 10.16 -19.40
CA GLY A 14 -5.20 9.40 -18.99
C GLY A 14 -5.55 9.51 -17.50
N VAL A 15 -4.82 10.33 -16.73
CA VAL A 15 -5.13 10.59 -15.32
C VAL A 15 -5.65 12.00 -15.15
N THR A 16 -6.77 12.13 -14.44
CA THR A 16 -7.35 13.43 -14.06
C THR A 16 -7.16 13.64 -12.58
N VAL A 17 -6.61 14.78 -12.19
CA VAL A 17 -6.42 15.16 -10.79
C VAL A 17 -7.29 16.37 -10.48
N ARG A 18 -8.05 16.32 -9.39
CA ARG A 18 -8.88 17.43 -8.89
C ARG A 18 -8.58 17.69 -7.43
N ILE A 19 -8.56 18.95 -7.04
CA ILE A 19 -8.41 19.38 -5.65
C ILE A 19 -9.74 20.01 -5.21
N GLU A 20 -10.34 19.44 -4.18
CA GLU A 20 -11.56 19.95 -3.54
C GLU A 20 -11.23 20.29 -2.08
N GLY A 21 -10.88 21.53 -1.83
CA GLY A 21 -10.37 21.95 -0.53
C GLY A 21 -9.07 21.22 -0.17
N ASN A 22 -9.12 20.38 0.84
CA ASN A 22 -7.97 19.58 1.30
C ASN A 22 -7.91 18.18 0.65
N LEU A 23 -9.00 17.77 -0.02
CA LEU A 23 -9.13 16.45 -0.60
C LEU A 23 -8.59 16.45 -2.03
N VAL A 24 -7.60 15.61 -2.28
CA VAL A 24 -7.07 15.37 -3.62
C VAL A 24 -7.70 14.10 -4.18
N LYS A 25 -8.36 14.23 -5.33
CA LYS A 25 -8.98 13.13 -6.07
C LYS A 25 -8.15 12.84 -7.32
N VAL A 26 -7.73 11.60 -7.48
CA VAL A 26 -6.98 11.14 -8.66
C VAL A 26 -7.80 10.06 -9.33
N GLN A 27 -8.20 10.29 -10.57
CA GLN A 27 -8.99 9.37 -11.38
C GLN A 27 -8.18 8.89 -12.58
N GLY A 28 -8.18 7.60 -12.82
CA GLY A 28 -7.51 6.97 -13.96
C GLY A 28 -8.26 5.75 -14.48
N PRO A 29 -7.67 5.00 -15.42
CA PRO A 29 -8.31 3.87 -16.09
C PRO A 29 -8.69 2.72 -15.14
N LYS A 30 -7.97 2.52 -14.04
CA LYS A 30 -8.25 1.43 -13.08
C LYS A 30 -9.18 1.83 -11.93
N GLY A 31 -9.47 3.12 -11.77
CA GLY A 31 -10.38 3.59 -10.73
C GLY A 31 -10.04 4.98 -10.23
N MET A 32 -10.55 5.31 -9.06
CA MET A 32 -10.40 6.61 -8.41
C MET A 32 -9.85 6.42 -7.00
N LEU A 33 -8.86 7.23 -6.64
CA LEU A 33 -8.33 7.34 -5.29
C LEU A 33 -8.58 8.74 -4.74
N MET A 34 -8.86 8.82 -3.45
CA MET A 34 -9.07 10.07 -2.73
C MET A 34 -8.20 10.08 -1.49
N ARG A 35 -7.56 11.23 -1.22
CA ARG A 35 -6.73 11.41 -0.05
C ARG A 35 -6.80 12.84 0.47
N ASP A 36 -6.95 12.97 1.79
CA ASP A 36 -6.79 14.26 2.45
C ASP A 36 -5.29 14.60 2.54
N MET A 37 -4.92 15.79 2.02
CA MET A 37 -3.56 16.28 1.95
C MET A 37 -3.47 17.70 2.51
N TYR A 38 -3.87 17.86 3.77
CA TYR A 38 -3.76 19.13 4.48
C TYR A 38 -2.57 19.14 5.43
N TYR A 39 -1.78 20.21 5.34
CA TYR A 39 -0.79 20.57 6.35
C TYR A 39 -0.58 22.08 6.38
N PRO A 40 -0.46 22.72 7.57
CA PRO A 40 -0.21 24.15 7.67
C PRO A 40 1.04 24.57 6.89
N ASN A 41 0.94 25.70 6.17
CA ASN A 41 2.02 26.25 5.33
C ASN A 41 2.46 25.36 4.15
N VAL A 42 1.63 24.44 3.70
CA VAL A 42 1.82 23.68 2.46
C VAL A 42 0.66 23.97 1.53
N SER A 43 0.96 24.40 0.32
CA SER A 43 -0.02 24.69 -0.72
C SER A 43 0.12 23.72 -1.88
N LEU A 44 -1.01 23.28 -2.42
CA LEU A 44 -1.11 22.40 -3.56
C LEU A 44 -1.70 23.17 -4.73
N ALA A 45 -1.08 23.12 -5.90
CA ALA A 45 -1.58 23.72 -7.13
C ALA A 45 -1.43 22.75 -8.28
N ILE A 46 -2.41 22.77 -9.19
CA ILE A 46 -2.37 22.03 -10.45
C ILE A 46 -2.13 23.03 -11.57
N ALA A 47 -1.12 22.82 -12.38
CA ALA A 47 -0.84 23.59 -13.58
C ALA A 47 -0.60 22.63 -14.75
N ASP A 48 -1.43 22.71 -15.77
CA ASP A 48 -1.39 21.88 -16.97
C ASP A 48 -1.35 20.37 -16.66
N LYS A 49 -0.19 19.73 -16.80
CA LYS A 49 0.04 18.30 -16.54
C LYS A 49 0.95 18.05 -15.33
N GLU A 50 1.15 19.05 -14.49
CA GLU A 50 1.99 18.93 -13.30
C GLU A 50 1.24 19.38 -12.05
N MET A 51 1.41 18.65 -10.97
CA MET A 51 1.00 19.09 -9.65
C MET A 51 2.20 19.64 -8.90
N THR A 52 2.04 20.86 -8.42
CA THR A 52 3.09 21.57 -7.69
C THR A 52 2.72 21.68 -6.21
N ILE A 53 3.64 21.26 -5.37
CA ILE A 53 3.54 21.34 -3.91
C ILE A 53 4.55 22.39 -3.46
N THR A 54 4.07 23.45 -2.83
CA THR A 54 4.90 24.58 -2.42
C THR A 54 4.81 24.83 -0.93
N THR A 55 5.90 25.36 -0.36
CA THR A 55 5.93 25.85 1.02
C THR A 55 6.88 27.05 1.13
N GLU A 56 6.55 27.97 1.97
CA GLU A 56 7.40 29.11 2.33
C GLU A 56 8.28 28.82 3.54
N SER A 57 8.01 27.73 4.25
CA SER A 57 8.72 27.37 5.47
C SER A 57 10.01 26.61 5.21
N ARG A 58 11.09 27.01 5.89
CA ARG A 58 12.39 26.31 5.87
C ARG A 58 12.52 25.22 6.92
N ARG A 59 11.47 24.95 7.72
CA ARG A 59 11.52 23.93 8.77
C ARG A 59 11.59 22.53 8.16
N LYS A 60 12.58 21.73 8.56
CA LYS A 60 12.81 20.37 8.06
C LYS A 60 11.54 19.49 8.09
N LYS A 61 10.74 19.60 9.14
CA LYS A 61 9.47 18.87 9.28
C LYS A 61 8.48 19.20 8.15
N ILE A 62 8.33 20.47 7.79
CA ILE A 62 7.41 20.91 6.72
C ILE A 62 7.95 20.49 5.35
N LEU A 63 9.26 20.59 5.13
CA LEU A 63 9.90 20.11 3.91
C LEU A 63 9.71 18.60 3.72
N ALA A 64 9.79 17.82 4.81
CA ALA A 64 9.51 16.38 4.78
C ALA A 64 8.06 16.09 4.39
N VAL A 65 7.07 16.84 4.91
CA VAL A 65 5.67 16.70 4.53
C VAL A 65 5.45 16.97 3.04
N CYS A 66 6.09 18.00 2.48
CA CYS A 66 6.03 18.24 1.02
C CYS A 66 6.54 17.02 0.22
N GLY A 67 7.62 16.39 0.69
CA GLY A 67 8.14 15.15 0.10
C GLY A 67 7.17 13.98 0.20
N THR A 68 6.51 13.83 1.36
CA THR A 68 5.49 12.80 1.59
C THR A 68 4.29 12.99 0.68
N PHE A 69 3.78 14.22 0.55
CA PHE A 69 2.66 14.50 -0.35
C PHE A 69 3.02 14.22 -1.81
N ALA A 70 4.23 14.60 -2.25
CA ALA A 70 4.70 14.26 -3.59
C ALA A 70 4.74 12.74 -3.83
N ALA A 71 5.26 11.98 -2.87
CA ALA A 71 5.31 10.52 -2.95
C ALA A 71 3.91 9.88 -2.97
N HIS A 72 2.98 10.37 -2.15
CA HIS A 72 1.61 9.90 -2.17
C HIS A 72 0.93 10.16 -3.51
N LEU A 73 1.07 11.37 -4.06
CA LEU A 73 0.52 11.72 -5.38
C LEU A 73 1.08 10.84 -6.48
N GLN A 74 2.39 10.63 -6.48
CA GLN A 74 3.04 9.75 -7.46
C GLN A 74 2.53 8.31 -7.33
N ASN A 75 2.39 7.80 -6.10
CA ASN A 75 1.83 6.48 -5.85
C ASN A 75 0.37 6.40 -6.32
N MET A 76 -0.45 7.41 -6.05
CA MET A 76 -1.85 7.44 -6.51
C MET A 76 -1.92 7.43 -8.04
N CYS A 77 -1.13 8.25 -8.74
CA CYS A 77 -1.07 8.27 -10.20
C CYS A 77 -0.64 6.90 -10.78
N THR A 78 0.37 6.27 -10.19
CA THR A 78 0.80 4.92 -10.59
C THR A 78 -0.29 3.89 -10.31
N GLY A 79 -0.94 3.96 -9.15
CA GLY A 79 -1.98 3.04 -8.75
C GLY A 79 -3.20 3.07 -9.67
N VAL A 80 -3.69 4.25 -10.05
CA VAL A 80 -4.86 4.36 -10.95
C VAL A 80 -4.52 4.02 -12.41
N THR A 81 -3.24 4.00 -12.80
CA THR A 81 -2.79 3.61 -14.15
C THR A 81 -2.40 2.14 -14.22
N LYS A 82 -1.36 1.75 -13.51
CA LYS A 82 -0.78 0.40 -13.53
C LYS A 82 -1.39 -0.51 -12.47
N GLY A 83 -1.75 0.04 -11.30
CA GLY A 83 -2.09 -0.70 -10.09
C GLY A 83 -0.84 -1.22 -9.40
N TYR A 84 -1.06 -1.90 -8.27
CA TYR A 84 -0.01 -2.54 -7.49
C TYR A 84 -0.31 -4.02 -7.34
N GLN A 85 0.75 -4.82 -7.42
CA GLN A 85 0.68 -6.26 -7.23
C GLN A 85 1.81 -6.70 -6.31
N TYR A 86 1.47 -7.38 -5.21
CA TYR A 86 2.44 -8.02 -4.33
C TYR A 86 2.30 -9.53 -4.47
N ARG A 87 3.42 -10.23 -4.65
CA ARG A 87 3.48 -11.68 -4.62
C ARG A 87 4.11 -12.13 -3.32
N MET A 88 3.45 -13.05 -2.65
CA MET A 88 3.91 -13.66 -1.42
C MET A 88 4.06 -15.16 -1.63
N LYS A 89 5.06 -15.75 -0.99
CA LYS A 89 5.30 -17.19 -1.02
C LYS A 89 4.94 -17.81 0.31
N VAL A 90 4.24 -18.94 0.25
CA VAL A 90 3.94 -19.77 1.39
C VAL A 90 5.10 -20.72 1.62
N VAL A 91 5.70 -20.67 2.80
CA VAL A 91 6.84 -21.52 3.18
C VAL A 91 6.44 -22.34 4.40
N TYR A 92 6.62 -23.64 4.32
CA TYR A 92 6.41 -24.56 5.44
C TYR A 92 7.39 -25.74 5.34
N SER A 93 7.77 -26.29 6.47
CA SER A 93 8.69 -27.43 6.54
C SER A 93 7.96 -28.76 6.72
N HIS A 94 7.05 -28.85 7.68
CA HIS A 94 6.36 -30.08 8.06
C HIS A 94 4.84 -29.98 7.93
N PHE A 95 4.24 -28.90 8.41
CA PHE A 95 2.79 -28.72 8.44
C PHE A 95 2.36 -27.83 7.28
N PRO A 96 1.66 -28.36 6.25
CA PRO A 96 1.22 -27.55 5.13
C PRO A 96 0.24 -26.46 5.59
N ILE A 97 0.57 -25.21 5.32
CA ILE A 97 -0.25 -24.05 5.66
C ILE A 97 -1.47 -24.02 4.73
N GLN A 98 -2.65 -23.98 5.30
CA GLN A 98 -3.90 -23.87 4.55
C GLN A 98 -4.40 -22.44 4.58
N LEU A 99 -4.55 -21.85 3.42
CA LEU A 99 -5.09 -20.49 3.27
C LEU A 99 -6.49 -20.56 2.66
N LYS A 100 -7.45 -19.86 3.27
CA LYS A 100 -8.82 -19.74 2.77
C LYS A 100 -9.26 -18.27 2.86
N ILE A 101 -9.99 -17.80 1.86
CA ILE A 101 -10.61 -16.48 1.90
C ILE A 101 -12.00 -16.62 2.53
N ALA A 102 -12.23 -15.92 3.62
CA ALA A 102 -13.50 -15.86 4.33
C ALA A 102 -13.98 -14.41 4.41
N GLY A 103 -14.69 -13.96 3.35
CA GLY A 103 -15.17 -12.58 3.24
C GLY A 103 -14.02 -11.56 3.20
N ASP A 104 -13.93 -10.73 4.24
CA ASP A 104 -12.91 -9.67 4.39
C ASP A 104 -11.62 -10.14 5.09
N ARG A 105 -11.44 -11.46 5.26
CA ARG A 105 -10.32 -12.04 6.00
C ARG A 105 -9.74 -13.24 5.27
N ILE A 106 -8.46 -13.47 5.51
CA ILE A 106 -7.77 -14.71 5.14
C ILE A 106 -7.65 -15.53 6.41
N GLU A 107 -8.16 -16.73 6.38
CA GLU A 107 -7.98 -17.74 7.39
C GLU A 107 -6.73 -18.54 7.09
N VAL A 108 -5.84 -18.62 8.07
CA VAL A 108 -4.59 -19.38 8.02
C VAL A 108 -4.75 -20.58 8.96
N GLY A 109 -4.96 -21.75 8.39
CA GLY A 109 -5.12 -23.00 9.12
C GLY A 109 -3.85 -23.83 9.15
N ASN A 110 -3.75 -24.71 10.14
CA ASN A 110 -2.65 -25.67 10.33
C ASN A 110 -1.24 -25.02 10.40
N PHE A 111 -1.17 -23.77 10.83
CA PHE A 111 0.12 -23.09 10.99
C PHE A 111 0.90 -23.72 12.15
N LEU A 112 2.06 -24.32 11.86
CA LEU A 112 2.88 -25.06 12.83
C LEU A 112 2.10 -26.16 13.60
N GLY A 113 1.05 -26.73 13.01
CA GLY A 113 0.19 -27.74 13.63
C GLY A 113 -0.81 -27.18 14.66
N GLU A 114 -1.03 -25.87 14.69
CA GLU A 114 -2.01 -25.25 15.58
C GLU A 114 -3.44 -25.69 15.22
N LYS A 115 -4.23 -26.03 16.25
CA LYS A 115 -5.64 -26.38 16.08
C LYS A 115 -6.54 -25.18 15.80
N ARG A 116 -6.12 -23.98 16.23
CA ARG A 116 -6.85 -22.73 15.99
C ARG A 116 -6.34 -22.04 14.75
N SER A 117 -7.24 -21.66 13.86
CA SER A 117 -6.91 -20.84 12.70
C SER A 117 -6.54 -19.42 13.12
N ARG A 118 -5.57 -18.84 12.44
CA ARG A 118 -5.21 -17.43 12.55
C ARG A 118 -5.91 -16.64 11.45
N PHE A 119 -6.11 -15.35 11.64
CA PHE A 119 -6.83 -14.50 10.70
C PHE A 119 -6.02 -13.29 10.31
N ALA A 120 -6.00 -12.99 9.02
CA ALA A 120 -5.44 -11.77 8.45
C ALA A 120 -6.54 -10.96 7.79
N ARG A 121 -6.66 -9.68 8.11
CA ARG A 121 -7.65 -8.78 7.49
C ARG A 121 -7.21 -8.38 6.10
N ILE A 122 -8.14 -8.40 5.15
CA ILE A 122 -8.01 -7.83 3.81
C ILE A 122 -8.52 -6.39 3.87
N GLU A 123 -7.72 -5.43 3.39
CA GLU A 123 -8.13 -4.04 3.29
C GLU A 123 -9.14 -3.84 2.14
N LYS A 124 -9.89 -2.74 2.19
CA LYS A 124 -10.86 -2.40 1.16
C LYS A 124 -10.19 -2.23 -0.20
N ASP A 125 -10.91 -2.56 -1.26
CA ASP A 125 -10.47 -2.41 -2.66
C ASP A 125 -9.21 -3.21 -3.03
N VAL A 126 -8.89 -4.25 -2.24
CA VAL A 126 -7.80 -5.19 -2.48
C VAL A 126 -8.37 -6.55 -2.87
N LYS A 127 -7.84 -7.11 -3.94
CA LYS A 127 -8.16 -8.47 -4.40
C LYS A 127 -7.02 -9.40 -4.02
N VAL A 128 -7.37 -10.55 -3.45
CA VAL A 128 -6.41 -11.58 -3.08
C VAL A 128 -6.73 -12.84 -3.89
N ALA A 129 -5.72 -13.38 -4.55
CA ALA A 129 -5.79 -14.67 -5.23
C ALA A 129 -4.85 -15.64 -4.52
N LEU A 130 -5.39 -16.81 -4.16
CA LEU A 130 -4.64 -17.88 -3.52
C LEU A 130 -4.25 -18.91 -4.58
N GLY A 131 -2.95 -19.18 -4.72
CA GLY A 131 -2.40 -20.32 -5.46
C GLY A 131 -2.04 -21.47 -4.50
N ALA A 132 -1.35 -22.50 -5.01
CA ALA A 132 -0.90 -23.61 -4.18
C ALA A 132 0.12 -23.15 -3.11
N ASP A 133 1.18 -22.47 -3.56
CA ASP A 133 2.28 -22.00 -2.70
C ASP A 133 2.49 -20.49 -2.80
N GLU A 134 1.60 -19.78 -3.49
CA GLU A 134 1.71 -18.34 -3.72
C GLU A 134 0.41 -17.62 -3.39
N VAL A 135 0.55 -16.40 -2.88
CA VAL A 135 -0.55 -15.47 -2.65
C VAL A 135 -0.28 -14.21 -3.45
N THR A 136 -1.20 -13.85 -4.33
CA THR A 136 -1.13 -12.63 -5.13
C THR A 136 -2.13 -11.62 -4.60
N ILE A 137 -1.66 -10.43 -4.25
CA ILE A 137 -2.45 -9.32 -3.74
C ILE A 137 -2.42 -8.20 -4.75
N THR A 138 -3.57 -7.76 -5.24
CA THR A 138 -3.68 -6.70 -6.23
C THR A 138 -4.63 -5.59 -5.78
N GLY A 139 -4.29 -4.35 -6.11
CA GLY A 139 -5.12 -3.19 -5.78
C GLY A 139 -4.62 -1.91 -6.43
N ILE A 140 -5.43 -0.87 -6.33
CA ILE A 140 -5.09 0.47 -6.85
C ILE A 140 -4.34 1.31 -5.82
N ASP A 141 -4.57 1.06 -4.52
CA ASP A 141 -3.90 1.78 -3.44
C ASP A 141 -2.72 0.98 -2.89
N LYS A 142 -1.52 1.54 -3.02
CA LYS A 142 -0.28 0.94 -2.51
C LYS A 142 -0.32 0.63 -1.02
N GLU A 143 -0.96 1.51 -0.24
CA GLU A 143 -1.01 1.35 1.22
C GLU A 143 -1.94 0.21 1.61
N SER A 144 -3.10 0.09 0.98
CA SER A 144 -4.06 -0.99 1.24
C SER A 144 -3.49 -2.35 0.83
N VAL A 145 -2.81 -2.43 -0.33
CA VAL A 145 -2.10 -3.64 -0.77
C VAL A 145 -0.99 -4.01 0.23
N GLY A 146 -0.16 -3.02 0.62
CA GLY A 146 0.92 -3.22 1.56
C GLY A 146 0.44 -3.63 2.97
N LYS A 147 -0.64 -3.02 3.46
CA LYS A 147 -1.26 -3.42 4.74
C LYS A 147 -1.81 -4.83 4.69
N THR A 148 -2.47 -5.21 3.60
CA THR A 148 -2.99 -6.58 3.45
C THR A 148 -1.84 -7.59 3.48
N ALA A 149 -0.75 -7.33 2.74
CA ALA A 149 0.45 -8.18 2.77
C ALA A 149 1.03 -8.27 4.19
N ALA A 150 1.21 -7.13 4.87
CA ALA A 150 1.70 -7.09 6.23
C ALA A 150 0.79 -7.84 7.22
N ASN A 151 -0.54 -7.74 7.07
CA ASN A 151 -1.49 -8.47 7.91
C ASN A 151 -1.32 -9.99 7.77
N ILE A 152 -1.05 -10.49 6.56
CA ILE A 152 -0.78 -11.92 6.31
C ILE A 152 0.55 -12.33 6.95
N GLU A 153 1.62 -11.56 6.76
CA GLU A 153 2.92 -11.80 7.40
C GLU A 153 2.80 -11.80 8.93
N HIS A 154 2.06 -10.85 9.50
CA HIS A 154 1.82 -10.77 10.94
C HIS A 154 1.01 -11.95 11.47
N ALA A 155 0.01 -12.44 10.72
CA ALA A 155 -0.78 -13.60 11.10
C ALA A 155 0.07 -14.87 11.13
N THR A 156 1.05 -14.99 10.24
CA THR A 156 1.98 -16.13 10.15
C THR A 156 3.30 -15.91 10.90
N ARG A 157 3.38 -14.88 11.75
CA ARG A 157 4.58 -14.63 12.54
C ARG A 157 4.77 -15.71 13.59
N ILE A 158 5.98 -16.28 13.63
CA ILE A 158 6.41 -17.25 14.64
C ILE A 158 6.56 -16.55 15.98
N ARG A 159 6.00 -17.14 17.02
CA ARG A 159 6.10 -16.68 18.41
C ARG A 159 6.60 -17.80 19.28
N GLU A 160 7.40 -17.48 20.31
CA GLU A 160 7.88 -18.41 21.33
C GLU A 160 8.69 -19.59 20.78
N ARG A 161 9.25 -19.46 19.56
CA ARG A 161 10.13 -20.44 18.92
C ARG A 161 11.32 -19.72 18.28
N ASP A 162 12.43 -20.44 18.09
CA ASP A 162 13.61 -19.89 17.41
C ASP A 162 13.35 -19.77 15.90
N PRO A 163 13.34 -18.54 15.35
CA PRO A 163 13.08 -18.29 13.92
C PRO A 163 14.19 -18.79 13.00
N ARG A 164 15.35 -19.19 13.54
CA ARG A 164 16.42 -19.80 12.75
C ARG A 164 16.09 -21.25 12.38
N VAL A 165 15.30 -21.92 13.23
CA VAL A 165 14.87 -23.31 13.05
C VAL A 165 13.50 -23.37 12.38
N PHE A 166 12.55 -22.57 12.90
CA PHE A 166 11.19 -22.51 12.39
C PHE A 166 11.07 -21.33 11.42
N GLN A 167 11.05 -21.62 10.13
CA GLN A 167 10.98 -20.60 9.07
C GLN A 167 9.63 -20.63 8.33
N ASP A 168 8.66 -21.32 8.87
CA ASP A 168 7.32 -21.41 8.32
C ASP A 168 6.64 -20.04 8.34
N GLY A 169 5.92 -19.71 7.27
CA GLY A 169 5.24 -18.42 7.15
C GLY A 169 4.85 -18.06 5.74
N VAL A 170 4.25 -16.90 5.59
CA VAL A 170 3.94 -16.31 4.27
C VAL A 170 4.75 -15.03 4.14
N TYR A 171 5.60 -14.95 3.14
CA TYR A 171 6.59 -13.88 2.97
C TYR A 171 6.41 -13.16 1.66
N THR A 172 6.53 -11.83 1.66
CA THR A 172 6.51 -11.01 0.44
C THR A 172 7.81 -11.22 -0.34
N VAL A 173 7.69 -11.71 -1.58
CA VAL A 173 8.82 -11.97 -2.47
C VAL A 173 8.98 -10.84 -3.49
N GLU A 174 7.88 -10.33 -4.03
CA GLU A 174 7.92 -9.32 -5.09
C GLU A 174 6.87 -8.23 -4.85
N ARG A 175 7.25 -7.00 -5.20
CA ARG A 175 6.42 -5.80 -5.12
C ARG A 175 6.50 -5.06 -6.46
N VAL A 176 5.43 -5.08 -7.21
CA VAL A 176 5.31 -4.39 -8.51
C VAL A 176 4.28 -3.27 -8.42
#